data_c9923f6cdd113f3d192d23efe74dfec4
#
_entry.id   c9923f6cdd113f3d192d23efe74dfec4
#
_cell.length_a   1.000
_cell.length_b   1.000
_cell.length_c   1.000
_cell.angle_alpha   90.00
_cell.angle_beta   90.00
_cell.angle_gamma   90.00
#
_symmetry.space_group_name_H-M   'P 1'
#
loop_
_entity.id
_entity.type
_entity.pdbx_description
1 polymer ?
#
loop_
_entity_poly.entity_id
_entity_poly.type
_entity_poly.pdbx_seq_one_letter_code
_entity_poly.pdbx_strand_id
1 'polypeptide(L)'
;MANGKRYAESAKLVDKTKLYSAKEALELIEKMPKAKFDETVELHVKLGVDSKHADQQVRGTTVLPNGTGKTQKVLVFAKGPKADEATKAGADFVGAEELIPKIQNENWFEYDVVVATPDMMGVVGRLGKVLGPKGLMPNPKSGTVTMDVTKAISEIKSGKVEYRLDKNNIIHLGFGKVSFGADKLLENYEVIMNAIIKAKPAAAKGQYIKSVALTTTMGPSIFINQK
;
A
#
# COMPACT_ATOMS: atom_id res chain seq x y z
N MET A 1 -0.19 7.20 -29.03
CA MET A 1 -1.48 7.83 -28.69
C MET A 1 -1.21 9.23 -28.16
N ALA A 2 -2.01 10.23 -28.54
CA ALA A 2 -1.88 11.58 -28.01
C ALA A 2 -2.37 11.62 -26.55
N ASN A 3 -1.61 12.24 -25.66
CA ASN A 3 -2.02 12.45 -24.28
C ASN A 3 -3.21 13.42 -24.21
N GLY A 4 -4.11 13.20 -23.24
CA GLY A 4 -5.24 14.10 -23.03
C GLY A 4 -4.78 15.53 -22.68
N LYS A 5 -5.60 16.55 -22.98
CA LYS A 5 -5.29 17.97 -22.78
C LYS A 5 -4.80 18.25 -21.34
N ARG A 6 -5.48 17.72 -20.33
CA ARG A 6 -5.12 17.90 -18.92
C ARG A 6 -3.73 17.33 -18.59
N TYR A 7 -3.39 16.13 -19.10
CA TYR A 7 -2.06 15.56 -18.90
C TYR A 7 -0.97 16.42 -19.58
N ALA A 8 -1.26 16.95 -20.76
CA ALA A 8 -0.34 17.84 -21.46
C ALA A 8 -0.09 19.15 -20.69
N GLU A 9 -1.11 19.69 -20.05
CA GLU A 9 -0.99 20.86 -19.17
C GLU A 9 -0.18 20.54 -17.92
N SER A 10 -0.46 19.42 -17.23
CA SER A 10 0.30 18.97 -16.06
C SER A 10 1.77 18.70 -16.43
N ALA A 11 2.02 18.09 -17.58
CA ALA A 11 3.37 17.76 -18.04
C ALA A 11 4.24 19.01 -18.35
N LYS A 12 3.63 20.15 -18.69
CA LYS A 12 4.35 21.43 -18.87
C LYS A 12 4.87 22.01 -17.56
N LEU A 13 4.25 21.66 -16.43
CA LEU A 13 4.67 22.12 -15.10
C LEU A 13 5.87 21.34 -14.56
N VAL A 14 6.15 20.15 -15.13
CA VAL A 14 7.20 19.26 -14.64
C VAL A 14 8.37 19.22 -15.63
N ASP A 15 9.53 19.65 -15.17
CA ASP A 15 10.77 19.43 -15.91
C ASP A 15 11.30 18.02 -15.58
N LYS A 16 11.32 17.14 -16.59
CA LYS A 16 11.76 15.76 -16.45
C LYS A 16 13.26 15.60 -16.21
N THR A 17 14.03 16.64 -16.47
CA THR A 17 15.49 16.63 -16.27
C THR A 17 15.90 17.07 -14.87
N LYS A 18 14.99 17.73 -14.15
CA LYS A 18 15.21 18.22 -12.78
C LYS A 18 14.84 17.17 -11.75
N LEU A 19 15.65 17.04 -10.71
CA LEU A 19 15.29 16.32 -9.48
C LEU A 19 14.75 17.33 -8.47
N TYR A 20 13.54 17.13 -8.03
CA TYR A 20 12.81 18.00 -7.08
C TYR A 20 13.05 17.55 -5.65
N SER A 21 12.92 18.45 -4.68
CA SER A 21 12.73 18.04 -3.29
C SER A 21 11.33 17.43 -3.11
N ALA A 22 11.14 16.61 -2.08
CA ALA A 22 9.82 16.00 -1.80
C ALA A 22 8.74 17.07 -1.63
N LYS A 23 9.05 18.15 -0.91
CA LYS A 23 8.13 19.27 -0.69
C LYS A 23 7.75 19.97 -2.00
N GLU A 24 8.74 20.35 -2.84
CA GLU A 24 8.49 20.97 -4.13
C GLU A 24 7.64 20.09 -5.05
N ALA A 25 7.88 18.76 -5.04
CA ALA A 25 7.13 17.82 -5.85
C ALA A 25 5.66 17.75 -5.41
N LEU A 26 5.39 17.74 -4.10
CA LEU A 26 4.03 17.73 -3.55
C LEU A 26 3.29 19.05 -3.81
N GLU A 27 3.97 20.19 -3.69
CA GLU A 27 3.42 21.49 -4.06
C GLU A 27 3.09 21.60 -5.57
N LEU A 28 3.90 20.96 -6.42
CA LEU A 28 3.62 20.87 -7.86
C LEU A 28 2.36 20.02 -8.11
N ILE A 29 2.24 18.88 -7.42
CA ILE A 29 1.06 18.01 -7.50
C ILE A 29 -0.21 18.80 -7.14
N GLU A 30 -0.16 19.62 -6.11
CA GLU A 30 -1.31 20.44 -5.68
C GLU A 30 -1.73 21.47 -6.72
N LYS A 31 -0.75 22.04 -7.47
CA LYS A 31 -0.96 23.04 -8.54
C LYS A 31 -1.42 22.45 -9.87
N MET A 32 -1.31 21.11 -10.03
CA MET A 32 -1.72 20.46 -11.29
C MET A 32 -3.23 20.50 -11.50
N PRO A 33 -3.69 20.53 -12.77
CA PRO A 33 -5.10 20.41 -13.11
C PRO A 33 -5.72 19.14 -12.54
N LYS A 34 -6.72 19.30 -11.66
CA LYS A 34 -7.37 18.19 -10.95
C LYS A 34 -8.28 17.37 -11.86
N ALA A 35 -8.38 16.07 -11.60
CA ALA A 35 -9.39 15.21 -12.17
C ALA A 35 -10.78 15.49 -11.60
N LYS A 36 -11.82 14.87 -12.17
CA LYS A 36 -13.19 14.93 -11.63
C LYS A 36 -13.38 14.09 -10.35
N PHE A 37 -12.34 13.42 -9.88
CA PHE A 37 -12.30 12.61 -8.67
C PHE A 37 -11.05 12.95 -7.87
N ASP A 38 -11.02 12.60 -6.59
CA ASP A 38 -9.87 12.81 -5.73
C ASP A 38 -8.77 11.78 -6.05
N GLU A 39 -7.73 12.25 -6.74
CA GLU A 39 -6.63 11.41 -7.20
C GLU A 39 -5.80 10.88 -6.02
N THR A 40 -5.32 9.67 -6.13
CA THR A 40 -4.35 9.11 -5.17
C THR A 40 -2.96 9.59 -5.53
N VAL A 41 -2.19 9.97 -4.52
CA VAL A 41 -0.76 10.25 -4.67
C VAL A 41 0.00 8.96 -4.40
N GLU A 42 0.85 8.59 -5.35
CA GLU A 42 1.58 7.34 -5.39
C GLU A 42 3.08 7.59 -5.32
N LEU A 43 3.76 6.71 -4.58
CA LEU A 43 5.21 6.69 -4.43
C LEU A 43 5.77 5.46 -5.15
N HIS A 44 6.79 5.68 -5.97
CA HIS A 44 7.52 4.65 -6.69
C HIS A 44 8.99 4.73 -6.32
N VAL A 45 9.51 3.68 -5.68
CA VAL A 45 10.90 3.62 -5.22
C VAL A 45 11.62 2.46 -5.89
N LYS A 46 12.59 2.78 -6.74
CA LYS A 46 13.45 1.77 -7.37
C LYS A 46 14.63 1.46 -6.46
N LEU A 47 14.73 0.19 -6.08
CA LEU A 47 15.77 -0.29 -5.18
C LEU A 47 16.93 -0.95 -5.94
N GLY A 48 18.11 -0.93 -5.35
CA GLY A 48 19.33 -1.59 -5.82
C GLY A 48 19.47 -3.00 -5.21
N VAL A 49 18.40 -3.81 -5.28
CA VAL A 49 18.35 -5.19 -4.81
C VAL A 49 18.01 -6.13 -5.97
N ASP A 50 18.16 -7.43 -5.78
CA ASP A 50 17.72 -8.43 -6.75
C ASP A 50 16.50 -9.18 -6.21
N SER A 51 15.33 -8.95 -6.82
CA SER A 51 14.05 -9.57 -6.43
C SER A 51 14.01 -11.08 -6.64
N LYS A 52 14.98 -11.67 -7.37
CA LYS A 52 15.08 -13.13 -7.57
C LYS A 52 15.57 -13.84 -6.32
N HIS A 53 16.35 -13.16 -5.48
CA HIS A 53 16.89 -13.71 -4.25
C HIS A 53 15.95 -13.47 -3.07
N ALA A 54 15.60 -14.52 -2.35
CA ALA A 54 14.65 -14.47 -1.23
C ALA A 54 15.15 -13.60 -0.07
N ASP A 55 16.46 -13.52 0.14
CA ASP A 55 17.14 -12.69 1.15
C ASP A 55 17.18 -11.20 0.80
N GLN A 56 16.93 -10.84 -0.47
CA GLN A 56 16.86 -9.48 -0.94
C GLN A 56 15.41 -8.98 -1.19
N GLN A 57 14.43 -9.80 -0.85
CA GLN A 57 13.03 -9.41 -0.94
C GLN A 57 12.66 -8.39 0.15
N VAL A 58 12.28 -7.19 -0.28
CA VAL A 58 11.81 -6.12 0.62
C VAL A 58 10.29 -6.16 0.69
N ARG A 59 9.77 -6.42 1.88
CA ARG A 59 8.34 -6.38 2.19
C ARG A 59 8.16 -5.93 3.62
N GLY A 60 7.22 -5.04 3.86
CA GLY A 60 6.90 -4.56 5.19
C GLY A 60 5.58 -3.82 5.24
N THR A 61 5.27 -3.32 6.40
CA THR A 61 4.09 -2.49 6.64
C THR A 61 4.48 -1.27 7.45
N THR A 62 3.76 -0.19 7.24
CA THR A 62 3.86 1.01 8.06
C THR A 62 2.48 1.62 8.27
N VAL A 63 2.27 2.28 9.39
CA VAL A 63 1.03 3.01 9.68
C VAL A 63 1.29 4.47 9.35
N LEU A 64 0.42 5.05 8.53
CA LEU A 64 0.54 6.43 8.09
C LEU A 64 -0.14 7.36 9.10
N PRO A 65 0.52 8.45 9.54
CA PRO A 65 -0.04 9.38 10.51
C PRO A 65 -1.34 10.04 10.04
N ASN A 66 -1.44 10.33 8.74
CA ASN A 66 -2.62 10.95 8.15
C ASN A 66 -3.52 9.93 7.40
N GLY A 67 -3.24 8.62 7.54
CA GLY A 67 -3.95 7.56 6.80
C GLY A 67 -3.74 7.62 5.29
N THR A 68 -4.53 6.83 4.56
CA THR A 68 -4.48 6.75 3.09
C THR A 68 -5.60 7.52 2.39
N GLY A 69 -6.60 8.01 3.15
CA GLY A 69 -7.83 8.61 2.60
C GLY A 69 -8.79 7.58 1.97
N LYS A 70 -8.56 6.30 2.22
CA LYS A 70 -9.47 5.20 1.87
C LYS A 70 -10.04 4.59 3.13
N THR A 71 -11.35 4.43 3.20
CA THR A 71 -11.99 3.59 4.20
C THR A 71 -11.85 2.13 3.76
N GLN A 72 -10.97 1.38 4.42
CA GLN A 72 -10.72 -0.02 4.10
C GLN A 72 -11.76 -0.92 4.75
N LYS A 73 -12.39 -1.78 3.96
CA LYS A 73 -13.25 -2.85 4.45
C LYS A 73 -12.42 -4.06 4.85
N VAL A 74 -12.58 -4.50 6.08
CA VAL A 74 -11.79 -5.58 6.67
C VAL A 74 -12.62 -6.85 6.81
N LEU A 75 -12.14 -7.94 6.19
CA LEU A 75 -12.66 -9.29 6.37
C LEU A 75 -11.78 -10.03 7.38
N VAL A 76 -12.39 -10.63 8.38
CA VAL A 76 -11.67 -11.38 9.42
C VAL A 76 -12.08 -12.85 9.41
N PHE A 77 -11.10 -13.74 9.29
CA PHE A 77 -11.26 -15.17 9.49
C PHE A 77 -10.90 -15.53 10.94
N ALA A 78 -11.90 -15.75 11.77
CA ALA A 78 -11.73 -16.12 13.17
C ALA A 78 -12.87 -17.03 13.64
N LYS A 79 -12.59 -17.85 14.66
CA LYS A 79 -13.59 -18.73 15.31
C LYS A 79 -13.79 -18.35 16.79
N GLY A 80 -15.00 -18.62 17.29
CA GLY A 80 -15.33 -18.47 18.72
C GLY A 80 -15.10 -17.04 19.25
N PRO A 81 -14.53 -16.89 20.46
CA PRO A 81 -14.37 -15.57 21.11
C PRO A 81 -13.62 -14.53 20.25
N LYS A 82 -12.71 -14.98 19.38
CA LYS A 82 -11.97 -14.09 18.48
C LYS A 82 -12.84 -13.46 17.38
N ALA A 83 -13.91 -14.14 16.97
CA ALA A 83 -14.89 -13.57 16.06
C ALA A 83 -15.67 -12.42 16.72
N ASP A 84 -16.05 -12.61 18.00
CA ASP A 84 -16.74 -11.55 18.77
C ASP A 84 -15.81 -10.35 19.02
N GLU A 85 -14.54 -10.59 19.32
CA GLU A 85 -13.51 -9.53 19.44
C GLU A 85 -13.37 -8.75 18.12
N ALA A 86 -13.30 -9.45 16.97
CA ALA A 86 -13.20 -8.82 15.66
C ALA A 86 -14.42 -7.94 15.35
N THR A 87 -15.61 -8.41 15.65
CA THR A 87 -16.85 -7.65 15.46
C THR A 87 -16.88 -6.40 16.35
N LYS A 88 -16.49 -6.52 17.62
CA LYS A 88 -16.36 -5.37 18.54
C LYS A 88 -15.30 -4.38 18.12
N ALA A 89 -14.20 -4.85 17.52
CA ALA A 89 -13.14 -4.00 16.97
C ALA A 89 -13.54 -3.27 15.68
N GLY A 90 -14.72 -3.56 15.14
CA GLY A 90 -15.28 -2.92 13.96
C GLY A 90 -14.86 -3.55 12.64
N ALA A 91 -14.60 -4.86 12.58
CA ALA A 91 -14.47 -5.57 11.32
C ALA A 91 -15.78 -5.48 10.53
N ASP A 92 -15.66 -5.29 9.19
CA ASP A 92 -16.84 -5.17 8.34
C ASP A 92 -17.46 -6.53 8.04
N PHE A 93 -16.63 -7.57 7.97
CA PHE A 93 -17.05 -8.95 7.76
C PHE A 93 -16.24 -9.86 8.68
N VAL A 94 -16.94 -10.75 9.38
CA VAL A 94 -16.33 -11.75 10.26
C VAL A 94 -16.96 -13.11 9.96
N GLY A 95 -16.14 -14.14 9.87
CA GLY A 95 -16.63 -15.49 9.68
C GLY A 95 -15.51 -16.53 9.66
N ALA A 96 -15.88 -17.76 9.42
CA ALA A 96 -14.99 -18.91 9.42
C ALA A 96 -15.08 -19.67 8.07
N GLU A 97 -15.38 -20.95 8.12
CA GLU A 97 -15.41 -21.81 6.94
C GLU A 97 -16.56 -21.51 5.97
N GLU A 98 -17.63 -20.92 6.46
CA GLU A 98 -18.81 -20.52 5.69
C GLU A 98 -18.50 -19.44 4.62
N LEU A 99 -17.43 -18.67 4.80
CA LEU A 99 -17.04 -17.65 3.83
C LEU A 99 -16.30 -18.24 2.62
N ILE A 100 -15.77 -19.47 2.73
CA ILE A 100 -15.02 -20.11 1.65
C ILE A 100 -15.88 -20.30 0.39
N PRO A 101 -17.06 -20.96 0.45
CA PRO A 101 -17.88 -21.13 -0.73
C PRO A 101 -18.35 -19.79 -1.32
N LYS A 102 -18.61 -18.80 -0.47
CA LYS A 102 -18.99 -17.47 -0.92
C LYS A 102 -17.90 -16.81 -1.74
N ILE A 103 -16.64 -16.88 -1.30
CA ILE A 103 -15.50 -16.31 -2.02
C ILE A 103 -15.18 -17.10 -3.30
N GLN A 104 -15.24 -18.44 -3.25
CA GLN A 104 -14.88 -19.29 -4.38
C GLN A 104 -15.95 -19.35 -5.47
N ASN A 105 -17.22 -19.48 -5.09
CA ASN A 105 -18.31 -19.74 -6.02
C ASN A 105 -19.00 -18.45 -6.48
N GLU A 106 -19.15 -17.48 -5.58
CA GLU A 106 -19.85 -16.23 -5.87
C GLU A 106 -18.91 -15.10 -6.28
N ASN A 107 -17.57 -15.34 -6.28
CA ASN A 107 -16.57 -14.30 -6.54
C ASN A 107 -16.77 -13.03 -5.69
N TRP A 108 -17.10 -13.22 -4.41
CA TRP A 108 -17.36 -12.13 -3.50
C TRP A 108 -16.06 -11.50 -2.98
N PHE A 109 -15.82 -10.23 -3.32
CA PHE A 109 -14.61 -9.45 -2.97
C PHE A 109 -14.95 -8.02 -2.54
N GLU A 110 -15.98 -7.86 -1.71
CA GLU A 110 -16.39 -6.55 -1.21
C GLU A 110 -15.52 -6.05 -0.04
N TYR A 111 -14.29 -6.54 0.08
CA TYR A 111 -13.33 -6.21 1.13
C TYR A 111 -11.96 -5.88 0.53
N ASP A 112 -11.24 -5.01 1.23
CA ASP A 112 -9.91 -4.53 0.79
C ASP A 112 -8.76 -5.25 1.50
N VAL A 113 -8.97 -5.72 2.73
CA VAL A 113 -7.95 -6.42 3.54
C VAL A 113 -8.54 -7.65 4.20
N VAL A 114 -7.76 -8.72 4.22
CA VAL A 114 -8.10 -9.97 4.91
C VAL A 114 -7.17 -10.18 6.10
N VAL A 115 -7.76 -10.35 7.27
CA VAL A 115 -7.07 -10.74 8.50
C VAL A 115 -7.47 -12.15 8.87
N ALA A 116 -6.54 -12.95 9.34
CA ALA A 116 -6.81 -14.31 9.78
C ALA A 116 -6.11 -14.65 11.09
N THR A 117 -6.76 -15.41 11.95
CA THR A 117 -6.07 -16.05 13.07
C THR A 117 -5.20 -17.20 12.55
N PRO A 118 -4.08 -17.52 13.19
CA PRO A 118 -3.20 -18.63 12.76
C PRO A 118 -3.95 -19.97 12.60
N ASP A 119 -4.92 -20.22 13.45
CA ASP A 119 -5.75 -21.45 13.42
C ASP A 119 -6.57 -21.57 12.13
N MET A 120 -6.99 -20.43 11.57
CA MET A 120 -7.77 -20.37 10.34
C MET A 120 -6.92 -20.40 9.06
N MET A 121 -5.60 -20.31 9.17
CA MET A 121 -4.72 -20.28 7.99
C MET A 121 -4.77 -21.56 7.16
N GLY A 122 -5.01 -22.73 7.79
CA GLY A 122 -5.22 -23.98 7.05
C GLY A 122 -6.47 -23.94 6.14
N VAL A 123 -7.49 -23.25 6.59
CA VAL A 123 -8.75 -23.05 5.87
C VAL A 123 -8.58 -21.98 4.78
N VAL A 124 -8.02 -20.83 5.14
CA VAL A 124 -7.75 -19.72 4.22
C VAL A 124 -6.74 -20.13 3.12
N GLY A 125 -5.83 -21.07 3.42
CA GLY A 125 -4.89 -21.63 2.44
C GLY A 125 -5.56 -22.22 1.20
N ARG A 126 -6.77 -22.77 1.33
CA ARG A 126 -7.58 -23.26 0.19
C ARG A 126 -8.00 -22.15 -0.76
N LEU A 127 -8.10 -20.91 -0.25
CA LEU A 127 -8.41 -19.70 -1.04
C LEU A 127 -7.17 -19.08 -1.70
N GLY A 128 -5.97 -19.65 -1.50
CA GLY A 128 -4.70 -19.10 -1.98
C GLY A 128 -4.67 -18.85 -3.49
N LYS A 129 -5.29 -19.73 -4.29
CA LYS A 129 -5.41 -19.56 -5.76
C LYS A 129 -6.27 -18.36 -6.16
N VAL A 130 -7.18 -17.93 -5.30
CA VAL A 130 -8.14 -16.84 -5.55
C VAL A 130 -7.67 -15.54 -4.92
N LEU A 131 -7.25 -15.58 -3.64
CA LEU A 131 -6.80 -14.41 -2.88
C LEU A 131 -5.37 -13.97 -3.27
N GLY A 132 -4.50 -14.93 -3.63
CA GLY A 132 -3.09 -14.67 -3.95
C GLY A 132 -2.90 -13.68 -5.11
N PRO A 133 -3.50 -13.92 -6.30
CA PRO A 133 -3.38 -13.01 -7.44
C PRO A 133 -3.94 -11.60 -7.18
N LYS A 134 -4.92 -11.49 -6.29
CA LYS A 134 -5.54 -10.22 -5.88
C LYS A 134 -4.75 -9.48 -4.79
N GLY A 135 -3.69 -10.09 -4.24
CA GLY A 135 -2.93 -9.50 -3.13
C GLY A 135 -3.65 -9.51 -1.78
N LEU A 136 -4.76 -10.24 -1.66
CA LEU A 136 -5.60 -10.30 -0.45
C LEU A 136 -5.23 -11.44 0.51
N MET A 137 -4.21 -12.23 0.18
CA MET A 137 -3.80 -13.37 1.01
C MET A 137 -3.14 -12.89 2.32
N PRO A 138 -3.68 -13.27 3.50
CA PRO A 138 -3.06 -12.92 4.78
C PRO A 138 -1.63 -13.41 4.90
N ASN A 139 -0.77 -12.62 5.53
CA ASN A 139 0.65 -12.95 5.70
C ASN A 139 1.15 -12.51 7.09
N PRO A 140 1.91 -13.36 7.80
CA PRO A 140 2.51 -12.99 9.09
C PRO A 140 3.45 -11.77 9.00
N LYS A 141 4.19 -11.62 7.88
CA LYS A 141 5.12 -10.49 7.68
C LYS A 141 4.39 -9.14 7.54
N SER A 142 3.15 -9.14 7.07
CA SER A 142 2.32 -7.92 7.02
C SER A 142 1.44 -7.73 8.27
N GLY A 143 1.56 -8.65 9.25
CA GLY A 143 0.78 -8.60 10.49
C GLY A 143 -0.72 -8.80 10.27
N THR A 144 -1.11 -9.39 9.12
CA THR A 144 -2.50 -9.78 8.82
C THR A 144 -2.82 -11.21 9.28
N VAL A 145 -1.81 -11.97 9.74
CA VAL A 145 -1.99 -13.23 10.46
C VAL A 145 -1.56 -12.99 11.90
N THR A 146 -2.51 -12.90 12.82
CA THR A 146 -2.24 -12.58 14.22
C THR A 146 -3.31 -13.14 15.16
N MET A 147 -2.93 -13.38 16.41
CA MET A 147 -3.87 -13.70 17.49
C MET A 147 -4.54 -12.44 18.06
N ASP A 148 -3.91 -11.28 17.93
CA ASP A 148 -4.45 -9.98 18.35
C ASP A 148 -5.18 -9.30 17.20
N VAL A 149 -6.44 -9.76 17.01
CA VAL A 149 -7.28 -9.30 15.91
C VAL A 149 -7.71 -7.84 16.11
N THR A 150 -7.93 -7.42 17.34
CA THR A 150 -8.36 -6.06 17.69
C THR A 150 -7.33 -5.03 17.27
N LYS A 151 -6.06 -5.26 17.61
CA LYS A 151 -4.96 -4.39 17.23
C LYS A 151 -4.77 -4.33 15.72
N ALA A 152 -4.82 -5.50 15.04
CA ALA A 152 -4.68 -5.54 13.58
C ALA A 152 -5.77 -4.73 12.87
N ILE A 153 -7.03 -4.84 13.29
CA ILE A 153 -8.15 -4.08 12.71
C ILE A 153 -7.95 -2.58 12.95
N SER A 154 -7.58 -2.17 14.17
CA SER A 154 -7.36 -0.76 14.50
C SER A 154 -6.24 -0.16 13.67
N GLU A 155 -5.11 -0.86 13.50
CA GLU A 155 -3.98 -0.41 12.66
C GLU A 155 -4.39 -0.29 11.19
N ILE A 156 -5.14 -1.26 10.64
CA ILE A 156 -5.63 -1.23 9.26
C ILE A 156 -6.55 -0.02 9.04
N LYS A 157 -7.50 0.21 9.95
CA LYS A 157 -8.42 1.35 9.89
C LYS A 157 -7.73 2.70 10.14
N SER A 158 -6.61 2.70 10.86
CA SER A 158 -5.75 3.89 11.04
C SER A 158 -4.88 4.21 9.82
N GLY A 159 -4.92 3.39 8.76
CA GLY A 159 -4.15 3.64 7.54
C GLY A 159 -2.84 2.87 7.45
N LYS A 160 -2.82 1.61 7.92
CA LYS A 160 -1.71 0.70 7.68
C LYS A 160 -1.58 0.38 6.20
N VAL A 161 -0.39 0.61 5.66
CA VAL A 161 -0.06 0.33 4.26
C VAL A 161 1.00 -0.76 4.20
N GLU A 162 0.80 -1.73 3.31
CA GLU A 162 1.80 -2.74 2.98
C GLU A 162 2.58 -2.29 1.75
N TYR A 163 3.91 -2.46 1.80
CA TYR A 163 4.77 -2.28 0.63
C TYR A 163 5.51 -3.58 0.32
N ARG A 164 5.65 -3.85 -0.97
CA ARG A 164 6.29 -5.06 -1.48
C ARG A 164 7.09 -4.73 -2.73
N LEU A 165 8.29 -5.34 -2.82
CA LEU A 165 9.13 -5.27 -4.00
C LEU A 165 8.50 -6.06 -5.16
N ASP A 166 8.46 -5.46 -6.35
CA ASP A 166 8.04 -6.12 -7.59
C ASP A 166 9.20 -6.84 -8.29
N LYS A 167 8.92 -7.43 -9.46
CA LYS A 167 9.91 -8.14 -10.29
C LYS A 167 10.95 -7.21 -10.91
N ASN A 168 10.66 -5.90 -10.99
CA ASN A 168 11.54 -4.87 -11.56
C ASN A 168 12.35 -4.16 -10.48
N ASN A 169 12.30 -4.66 -9.25
CA ASN A 169 12.95 -4.07 -8.08
C ASN A 169 12.39 -2.68 -7.72
N ILE A 170 11.09 -2.49 -7.91
CA ILE A 170 10.38 -1.26 -7.60
C ILE A 170 9.33 -1.54 -6.52
N ILE A 171 9.20 -0.63 -5.57
CA ILE A 171 8.09 -0.57 -4.64
C ILE A 171 7.10 0.46 -5.17
N HIS A 172 5.83 0.08 -5.26
CA HIS A 172 4.72 0.94 -5.65
C HIS A 172 3.71 1.00 -4.53
N LEU A 173 3.36 2.20 -4.07
CA LEU A 173 2.33 2.34 -3.06
C LEU A 173 1.63 3.71 -3.12
N GLY A 174 0.31 3.72 -2.89
CA GLY A 174 -0.46 4.93 -2.67
C GLY A 174 -0.40 5.33 -1.19
N PHE A 175 -0.10 6.59 -0.90
CA PHE A 175 0.12 7.06 0.47
C PHE A 175 -0.74 8.26 0.89
N GLY A 176 -1.68 8.65 0.05
CA GLY A 176 -2.64 9.68 0.38
C GLY A 176 -3.45 10.13 -0.82
N LYS A 177 -4.30 11.11 -0.59
CA LYS A 177 -5.13 11.76 -1.60
C LYS A 177 -4.63 13.18 -1.86
N VAL A 178 -4.83 13.68 -3.08
CA VAL A 178 -4.45 15.07 -3.42
C VAL A 178 -5.16 16.06 -2.51
N SER A 179 -6.35 15.74 -2.02
CA SER A 179 -7.12 16.55 -1.08
C SER A 179 -6.47 16.73 0.30
N PHE A 180 -5.46 15.94 0.65
CA PHE A 180 -4.77 16.07 1.94
C PHE A 180 -3.91 17.35 2.04
N GLY A 181 -3.46 17.88 0.90
CA GLY A 181 -2.49 18.97 0.85
C GLY A 181 -1.04 18.52 1.02
N ALA A 182 -0.10 19.40 0.66
CA ALA A 182 1.32 19.07 0.60
C ALA A 182 1.93 18.67 1.96
N ASP A 183 1.53 19.34 3.05
CA ASP A 183 2.14 19.09 4.37
C ASP A 183 1.83 17.70 4.92
N LYS A 184 0.55 17.27 4.88
CA LYS A 184 0.15 15.93 5.35
C LYS A 184 0.73 14.81 4.48
N LEU A 185 0.84 15.06 3.18
CA LEU A 185 1.48 14.13 2.25
C LEU A 185 2.97 14.02 2.51
N LEU A 186 3.63 15.11 2.90
CA LEU A 186 5.05 15.12 3.25
C LEU A 186 5.32 14.27 4.49
N GLU A 187 4.51 14.42 5.55
CA GLU A 187 4.61 13.58 6.74
C GLU A 187 4.46 12.09 6.41
N ASN A 188 3.44 11.73 5.62
CA ASN A 188 3.25 10.35 5.18
C ASN A 188 4.45 9.83 4.36
N TYR A 189 4.98 10.65 3.44
CA TYR A 189 6.14 10.34 2.62
C TYR A 189 7.38 10.03 3.48
N GLU A 190 7.68 10.87 4.46
CA GLU A 190 8.83 10.69 5.36
C GLU A 190 8.75 9.40 6.15
N VAL A 191 7.56 9.07 6.71
CA VAL A 191 7.33 7.83 7.44
C VAL A 191 7.59 6.61 6.55
N ILE A 192 7.09 6.62 5.31
CA ILE A 192 7.29 5.52 4.36
C ILE A 192 8.76 5.39 3.96
N MET A 193 9.41 6.49 3.60
CA MET A 193 10.83 6.47 3.20
C MET A 193 11.71 5.95 4.33
N ASN A 194 11.47 6.38 5.56
CA ASN A 194 12.15 5.86 6.73
C ASN A 194 11.91 4.36 6.95
N ALA A 195 10.68 3.87 6.72
CA ALA A 195 10.37 2.45 6.83
C ALA A 195 11.10 1.63 5.74
N ILE A 196 11.14 2.12 4.49
CA ILE A 196 11.85 1.47 3.38
C ILE A 196 13.37 1.44 3.65
N ILE A 197 13.95 2.54 4.15
CA ILE A 197 15.38 2.62 4.48
C ILE A 197 15.74 1.62 5.59
N LYS A 198 14.93 1.54 6.65
CA LYS A 198 15.09 0.58 7.75
C LYS A 198 14.96 -0.88 7.29
N ALA A 199 14.16 -1.13 6.27
CA ALA A 199 13.95 -2.46 5.71
C ALA A 199 15.08 -2.92 4.75
N LYS A 200 16.19 -2.17 4.64
CA LYS A 200 17.33 -2.54 3.79
C LYS A 200 17.87 -3.91 4.19
N PRO A 201 17.88 -4.89 3.26
CA PRO A 201 18.49 -6.20 3.52
C PRO A 201 19.99 -6.09 3.72
N ALA A 202 20.56 -6.90 4.63
CA ALA A 202 22.01 -6.94 4.84
C ALA A 202 22.78 -7.40 3.60
N ALA A 203 22.14 -8.23 2.76
CA ALA A 203 22.70 -8.71 1.49
C ALA A 203 22.72 -7.65 0.38
N ALA A 204 22.05 -6.49 0.55
CA ALA A 204 22.02 -5.43 -0.45
C ALA A 204 23.34 -4.67 -0.48
N LYS A 205 24.10 -4.82 -1.59
CA LYS A 205 25.37 -4.15 -1.83
C LYS A 205 25.16 -2.88 -2.68
N GLY A 206 26.00 -1.85 -2.43
CA GLY A 206 25.97 -0.62 -3.19
C GLY A 206 24.80 0.32 -2.83
N GLN A 207 24.38 1.12 -3.82
CA GLN A 207 23.33 2.11 -3.63
C GLN A 207 21.96 1.42 -3.50
N TYR A 208 21.33 1.55 -2.33
CA TYR A 208 20.07 0.89 -2.02
C TYR A 208 18.88 1.53 -2.73
N ILE A 209 18.73 2.85 -2.66
CA ILE A 209 17.69 3.57 -3.37
C ILE A 209 18.29 4.12 -4.67
N LYS A 210 17.79 3.68 -5.83
CA LYS A 210 18.29 4.13 -7.14
C LYS A 210 17.54 5.34 -7.67
N SER A 211 16.22 5.36 -7.53
CA SER A 211 15.38 6.49 -7.91
C SER A 211 14.10 6.50 -7.13
N VAL A 212 13.57 7.69 -6.90
CA VAL A 212 12.26 7.92 -6.27
C VAL A 212 11.43 8.80 -7.18
N ALA A 213 10.18 8.45 -7.40
CA ALA A 213 9.25 9.26 -8.16
C ALA A 213 7.90 9.34 -7.44
N LEU A 214 7.29 10.52 -7.47
CA LEU A 214 5.90 10.74 -7.08
C LEU A 214 5.04 10.91 -8.33
N THR A 215 3.81 10.42 -8.26
CA THR A 215 2.81 10.65 -9.30
C THR A 215 1.42 10.74 -8.68
N THR A 216 0.48 11.30 -9.42
CA THR A 216 -0.94 11.15 -9.13
C THR A 216 -1.55 10.12 -10.09
N THR A 217 -2.72 9.59 -9.78
CA THR A 217 -3.40 8.56 -10.58
C THR A 217 -3.41 8.87 -12.08
N MET A 218 -3.54 10.14 -12.45
CA MET A 218 -3.65 10.57 -13.85
C MET A 218 -2.60 11.63 -14.23
N GLY A 219 -1.63 11.90 -13.36
CA GLY A 219 -0.59 12.91 -13.55
C GLY A 219 0.72 12.37 -14.11
N PRO A 220 1.66 13.23 -14.48
CA PRO A 220 3.03 12.87 -14.83
C PRO A 220 3.82 12.49 -13.59
N SER A 221 4.87 11.69 -13.78
CA SER A 221 5.83 11.37 -12.71
C SER A 221 6.80 12.53 -12.46
N ILE A 222 7.06 12.81 -11.18
CA ILE A 222 8.02 13.81 -10.70
C ILE A 222 9.15 13.07 -9.99
N PHE A 223 10.37 13.22 -10.48
CA PHE A 223 11.54 12.58 -9.86
C PHE A 223 12.06 13.39 -8.68
N ILE A 224 12.38 12.68 -7.59
CA ILE A 224 12.79 13.28 -6.32
C ILE A 224 14.28 13.08 -6.09
N ASN A 225 14.93 14.14 -5.60
CA ASN A 225 16.29 14.06 -5.09
C ASN A 225 16.30 13.29 -3.75
N GLN A 226 17.24 12.36 -3.62
CA GLN A 226 17.36 11.48 -2.44
C GLN A 226 18.37 12.03 -1.40
N LYS A 227 18.83 13.27 -1.58
CA LYS A 227 19.77 13.91 -0.65
C LYS A 227 19.04 14.62 0.47
#